data_eeb99210209abe988e964e82d774d585
#
_entry.id   eeb99210209abe988e964e82d774d585
#
_cell.length_a   1.000
_cell.length_b   1.000
_cell.length_c   1.000
_cell.angle_alpha   90.00
_cell.angle_beta   90.00
_cell.angle_gamma   90.00
#
_symmetry.space_group_name_H-M   'P 1'
#
loop_
_entity.id
_entity.type
_entity.pdbx_description
1 polymer ?
#
loop_
_entity_poly.entity_id
_entity_poly.type
_entity_poly.pdbx_seq_one_letter_code
_entity_poly.pdbx_strand_id
1 'polypeptide(L)'
;MRYSTCMIPKIKENLSSYKPSGPIAGLPQAAVLILLHQTSEDLNVIYCLRSNNLPTHAGEVAFPGGKREEKDATLRDTALREAHEEVNLGLKDVEVLGEISSVQSRFGLSVTPYIGILKSNSLIADGKEIAEVFSVPLNFIKDNMQKEQKSENWDNKKVFFPFFEFENKMVWGLTAYMTVEFLKLLDIEIDLTRK
;
A
#
# COMPACT_ATOMS: atom_id res chain seq x y z
N MET A 1 -10.22 13.99 -16.43
CA MET A 1 -9.57 15.11 -15.71
C MET A 1 -8.19 14.59 -15.27
N ARG A 2 -7.08 15.19 -15.72
CA ARG A 2 -5.73 14.74 -15.35
C ARG A 2 -5.40 15.27 -13.95
N TYR A 3 -5.11 14.39 -13.01
CA TYR A 3 -4.81 14.72 -11.60
C TYR A 3 -3.36 15.19 -11.36
N SER A 4 -2.68 15.79 -12.35
CA SER A 4 -1.21 15.79 -12.38
C SER A 4 -0.50 16.82 -11.47
N THR A 5 -1.13 17.85 -10.95
CA THR A 5 -0.33 18.90 -10.24
C THR A 5 -0.86 19.26 -8.84
N CYS A 6 -2.04 18.78 -8.44
CA CYS A 6 -2.72 19.21 -7.21
C CYS A 6 -2.91 18.09 -6.15
N MET A 7 -2.44 16.86 -6.41
CA MET A 7 -2.77 15.74 -5.53
C MET A 7 -1.96 15.72 -4.23
N ILE A 8 -0.68 16.05 -4.27
CA ILE A 8 0.16 16.04 -3.04
C ILE A 8 -0.33 17.04 -2.00
N PRO A 9 -0.65 18.31 -2.35
CA PRO A 9 -1.29 19.24 -1.39
C PRO A 9 -2.59 18.68 -0.82
N LYS A 10 -3.46 18.10 -1.64
CA LYS A 10 -4.72 17.49 -1.20
C LYS A 10 -4.47 16.31 -0.24
N ILE A 11 -3.49 15.45 -0.52
CA ILE A 11 -3.11 14.36 0.38
C ILE A 11 -2.70 14.91 1.74
N LYS A 12 -1.86 15.94 1.77
CA LYS A 12 -1.40 16.58 3.02
C LYS A 12 -2.56 17.19 3.80
N GLU A 13 -3.45 17.90 3.11
CA GLU A 13 -4.65 18.51 3.70
C GLU A 13 -5.56 17.44 4.32
N ASN A 14 -5.92 16.40 3.55
CA ASN A 14 -6.81 15.35 4.02
C ASN A 14 -6.19 14.56 5.18
N LEU A 15 -4.89 14.24 5.13
CA LEU A 15 -4.18 13.60 6.24
C LEU A 15 -4.15 14.46 7.50
N SER A 16 -4.05 15.77 7.38
CA SER A 16 -4.01 16.67 8.54
C SER A 16 -5.31 16.65 9.36
N SER A 17 -6.43 16.36 8.73
CA SER A 17 -7.75 16.23 9.36
C SER A 17 -8.17 14.77 9.62
N TYR A 18 -7.47 13.82 9.04
CA TYR A 18 -7.76 12.39 9.19
C TYR A 18 -7.42 11.90 10.59
N LYS A 19 -8.31 11.10 11.16
CA LYS A 19 -8.11 10.48 12.47
C LYS A 19 -7.99 8.96 12.29
N PRO A 20 -6.77 8.43 12.12
CA PRO A 20 -6.59 7.01 11.93
C PRO A 20 -6.99 6.22 13.18
N SER A 21 -7.60 5.06 12.97
CA SER A 21 -7.66 4.03 14.01
C SER A 21 -6.28 3.42 14.14
N GLY A 22 -5.70 3.50 15.32
CA GLY A 22 -4.39 2.95 15.62
C GLY A 22 -4.34 1.42 15.56
N PRO A 23 -3.22 0.82 15.96
CA PRO A 23 -3.04 -0.63 15.96
C PRO A 23 -4.11 -1.36 16.76
N ILE A 24 -4.56 -2.50 16.23
CA ILE A 24 -5.58 -3.34 16.86
C ILE A 24 -4.98 -4.02 18.09
N ALA A 25 -5.61 -3.80 19.25
CA ALA A 25 -5.14 -4.32 20.52
C ALA A 25 -5.05 -5.86 20.51
N GLY A 26 -3.96 -6.39 21.09
CA GLY A 26 -3.75 -7.84 21.22
C GLY A 26 -3.21 -8.53 19.96
N LEU A 27 -3.04 -7.82 18.84
CA LEU A 27 -2.43 -8.38 17.64
C LEU A 27 -0.97 -7.96 17.49
N PRO A 28 -0.10 -8.85 16.98
CA PRO A 28 1.24 -8.48 16.56
C PRO A 28 1.17 -7.37 15.51
N GLN A 29 2.11 -6.42 15.60
CA GLN A 29 2.10 -5.21 14.79
C GLN A 29 3.01 -5.35 13.56
N ALA A 30 2.56 -4.77 12.47
CA ALA A 30 3.32 -4.60 11.24
C ALA A 30 3.04 -3.21 10.66
N ALA A 31 3.93 -2.76 9.79
CA ALA A 31 3.73 -1.50 9.07
C ALA A 31 4.18 -1.63 7.62
N VAL A 32 3.51 -0.92 6.73
CA VAL A 32 3.84 -0.85 5.31
C VAL A 32 3.95 0.61 4.88
N LEU A 33 4.66 0.86 3.78
CA LEU A 33 4.82 2.18 3.21
C LEU A 33 4.18 2.26 1.84
N ILE A 34 3.06 3.00 1.73
CA ILE A 34 2.44 3.37 0.46
C ILE A 34 3.26 4.51 -0.13
N LEU A 35 4.20 4.17 -1.00
CA LEU A 35 5.07 5.14 -1.66
C LEU A 35 4.38 5.71 -2.88
N LEU A 36 4.40 7.04 -2.97
CA LEU A 36 3.84 7.79 -4.06
C LEU A 36 4.97 8.50 -4.81
N HIS A 37 4.96 8.39 -6.12
CA HIS A 37 5.92 9.06 -7.01
C HIS A 37 5.18 9.97 -7.98
N GLN A 38 5.45 11.29 -7.88
CA GLN A 38 4.90 12.27 -8.80
C GLN A 38 5.73 12.33 -10.06
N THR A 39 5.09 12.08 -11.19
CA THR A 39 5.66 12.33 -12.52
C THR A 39 5.04 13.58 -13.15
N SER A 40 5.49 13.95 -14.35
CA SER A 40 4.86 15.03 -15.12
C SER A 40 3.43 14.70 -15.58
N GLU A 41 3.08 13.42 -15.67
CA GLU A 41 1.82 12.95 -16.24
C GLU A 41 0.80 12.55 -15.18
N ASP A 42 1.25 11.85 -14.11
CA ASP A 42 0.36 11.32 -13.08
C ASP A 42 1.07 11.18 -11.73
N LEU A 43 0.28 10.97 -10.67
CA LEU A 43 0.76 10.45 -9.41
C LEU A 43 0.73 8.93 -9.49
N ASN A 44 1.86 8.29 -9.22
CA ASN A 44 2.00 6.84 -9.28
C ASN A 44 2.08 6.25 -7.87
N VAL A 45 1.52 5.07 -7.69
CA VAL A 45 1.66 4.25 -6.48
C VAL A 45 2.71 3.19 -6.76
N ILE A 46 3.70 3.06 -5.87
CA ILE A 46 4.77 2.06 -5.97
C ILE A 46 4.33 0.77 -5.30
N TYR A 47 4.56 -0.33 -5.99
CA TYR A 47 4.31 -1.69 -5.52
C TYR A 47 5.57 -2.55 -5.66
N CYS A 48 5.61 -3.62 -4.90
CA CYS A 48 6.67 -4.63 -4.90
C CYS A 48 6.09 -5.99 -5.31
N LEU A 49 6.72 -6.66 -6.28
CA LEU A 49 6.45 -8.06 -6.58
C LEU A 49 7.38 -8.92 -5.72
N ARG A 50 6.80 -9.74 -4.87
CA ARG A 50 7.55 -10.64 -3.99
C ARG A 50 8.19 -11.78 -4.78
N SER A 51 9.37 -12.21 -4.33
CA SER A 51 10.09 -13.31 -4.96
C SER A 51 9.29 -14.62 -4.90
N ASN A 52 9.35 -15.40 -5.97
CA ASN A 52 8.73 -16.74 -6.03
C ASN A 52 9.41 -17.78 -5.12
N ASN A 53 10.59 -17.45 -4.59
CA ASN A 53 11.37 -18.36 -3.73
C ASN A 53 11.02 -18.23 -2.24
N LEU A 54 10.07 -17.37 -1.89
CA LEU A 54 9.67 -17.15 -0.50
C LEU A 54 8.74 -18.28 0.00
N PRO A 55 8.85 -18.67 1.28
CA PRO A 55 7.99 -19.71 1.87
C PRO A 55 6.53 -19.28 2.00
N THR A 56 6.27 -17.97 2.04
CA THR A 56 4.93 -17.39 2.16
C THR A 56 4.79 -16.18 1.23
N HIS A 57 3.58 -15.97 0.70
CA HIS A 57 3.28 -14.82 -0.18
C HIS A 57 4.18 -14.73 -1.42
N ALA A 58 4.68 -15.87 -1.92
CA ALA A 58 5.50 -15.94 -3.12
C ALA A 58 4.73 -15.42 -4.34
N GLY A 59 5.33 -14.50 -5.12
CA GLY A 59 4.72 -13.92 -6.31
C GLY A 59 3.55 -12.98 -6.04
N GLU A 60 3.22 -12.66 -4.79
CA GLU A 60 2.19 -11.68 -4.47
C GLU A 60 2.71 -10.25 -4.62
N VAL A 61 1.81 -9.34 -4.96
CA VAL A 61 2.10 -7.89 -4.98
C VAL A 61 1.80 -7.30 -3.60
N ALA A 62 2.76 -6.54 -3.07
CA ALA A 62 2.66 -5.91 -1.76
C ALA A 62 3.19 -4.46 -1.78
N PHE A 63 2.90 -3.71 -0.74
CA PHE A 63 3.68 -2.53 -0.37
C PHE A 63 4.93 -2.97 0.38
N PRO A 64 6.07 -2.25 0.28
CA PRO A 64 7.22 -2.53 1.11
C PRO A 64 6.84 -2.39 2.58
N GLY A 65 7.27 -3.37 3.40
CA GLY A 65 6.92 -3.38 4.80
C GLY A 65 6.93 -4.76 5.44
N GLY A 66 6.87 -4.77 6.77
CA GLY A 66 6.95 -6.01 7.54
C GLY A 66 6.57 -5.87 9.00
N LYS A 67 6.98 -6.84 9.79
CA LYS A 67 6.67 -6.91 11.22
C LYS A 67 7.54 -5.93 12.01
N ARG A 68 6.93 -5.36 13.06
CA ARG A 68 7.67 -4.56 14.03
C ARG A 68 8.68 -5.41 14.77
N GLU A 69 9.90 -4.92 14.86
CA GLU A 69 10.98 -5.46 15.68
C GLU A 69 11.17 -4.64 16.97
N GLU A 70 11.86 -5.20 17.96
CA GLU A 70 12.13 -4.50 19.23
C GLU A 70 12.96 -3.23 19.05
N LYS A 71 13.81 -3.21 18.02
CA LYS A 71 14.64 -2.02 17.69
C LYS A 71 13.83 -0.88 17.08
N ASP A 72 12.61 -1.12 16.61
CA ASP A 72 11.77 -0.10 15.99
C ASP A 72 11.08 0.74 17.08
N ALA A 73 11.44 2.00 17.21
CA ALA A 73 10.84 2.88 18.20
C ALA A 73 9.34 3.10 17.92
N THR A 74 8.97 3.24 16.63
CA THR A 74 7.61 3.46 16.16
C THR A 74 7.29 2.54 14.97
N LEU A 75 6.01 2.41 14.62
CA LEU A 75 5.58 1.71 13.40
C LEU A 75 6.02 2.43 12.11
N ARG A 76 6.21 3.75 12.20
CA ARG A 76 6.84 4.50 11.11
C ARG A 76 8.27 4.04 10.87
N ASP A 77 9.04 3.80 11.93
CA ASP A 77 10.41 3.29 11.82
C ASP A 77 10.42 1.88 11.23
N THR A 78 9.45 1.03 11.60
CA THR A 78 9.25 -0.28 10.97
C THR A 78 9.06 -0.14 9.46
N ALA A 79 8.11 0.68 9.01
CA ALA A 79 7.83 0.87 7.58
C ALA A 79 9.05 1.39 6.80
N LEU A 80 9.81 2.31 7.40
CA LEU A 80 11.01 2.88 6.78
C LEU A 80 12.17 1.87 6.73
N ARG A 81 12.39 1.10 7.80
CA ARG A 81 13.42 0.06 7.85
C ARG A 81 13.18 -1.01 6.81
N GLU A 82 11.96 -1.55 6.77
CA GLU A 82 11.58 -2.57 5.80
C GLU A 82 11.69 -2.06 4.34
N ALA A 83 11.25 -0.83 4.08
CA ALA A 83 11.39 -0.23 2.75
C ALA A 83 12.87 0.02 2.39
N HIS A 84 13.74 0.29 3.37
CA HIS A 84 15.17 0.35 3.13
C HIS A 84 15.75 -1.04 2.79
N GLU A 85 15.37 -2.06 3.55
CA GLU A 85 15.87 -3.44 3.40
C GLU A 85 15.38 -4.06 2.08
N GLU A 86 14.11 -3.89 1.71
CA GLU A 86 13.46 -4.51 0.55
C GLU A 86 13.70 -3.79 -0.78
N VAL A 87 13.71 -2.44 -0.76
CA VAL A 87 13.76 -1.64 -2.01
C VAL A 87 14.84 -0.56 -1.99
N ASN A 88 15.79 -0.64 -1.05
CA ASN A 88 16.92 0.30 -0.91
C ASN A 88 16.48 1.77 -0.79
N LEU A 89 15.34 2.02 -0.13
CA LEU A 89 14.85 3.38 0.09
C LEU A 89 15.76 4.15 1.05
N GLY A 90 16.35 5.25 0.61
CA GLY A 90 17.06 6.17 1.46
C GLY A 90 16.12 7.02 2.31
N LEU A 91 16.38 7.18 3.60
CA LEU A 91 15.52 7.98 4.50
C LEU A 91 15.34 9.43 4.04
N LYS A 92 16.36 10.01 3.39
CA LYS A 92 16.31 11.36 2.81
C LYS A 92 15.50 11.45 1.53
N ASP A 93 15.26 10.32 0.87
CA ASP A 93 14.59 10.21 -0.43
C ASP A 93 13.07 10.07 -0.30
N VAL A 94 12.55 10.03 0.92
CA VAL A 94 11.11 9.97 1.21
C VAL A 94 10.69 11.07 2.18
N GLU A 95 9.51 11.64 1.95
CA GLU A 95 8.77 12.47 2.91
C GLU A 95 7.56 11.67 3.38
N VAL A 96 7.59 11.17 4.64
CA VAL A 96 6.42 10.50 5.23
C VAL A 96 5.42 11.54 5.68
N LEU A 97 4.20 11.49 5.11
CA LEU A 97 3.13 12.46 5.32
C LEU A 97 2.26 12.13 6.52
N GLY A 98 2.04 10.85 6.80
CA GLY A 98 1.17 10.38 7.87
C GLY A 98 0.82 8.92 7.69
N GLU A 99 -0.18 8.47 8.46
CA GLU A 99 -0.70 7.11 8.42
C GLU A 99 -2.21 7.11 8.16
N ILE A 100 -2.71 5.99 7.64
CA ILE A 100 -4.14 5.69 7.59
C ILE A 100 -4.48 4.57 8.59
N SER A 101 -5.78 4.34 8.81
CA SER A 101 -6.25 3.36 9.80
C SER A 101 -5.62 1.99 9.62
N SER A 102 -5.21 1.40 10.74
CA SER A 102 -4.67 0.04 10.76
C SER A 102 -5.74 -0.98 10.34
N VAL A 103 -5.30 -2.00 9.64
CA VAL A 103 -6.16 -3.08 9.13
C VAL A 103 -5.69 -4.43 9.64
N GLN A 104 -6.62 -5.35 9.84
CA GLN A 104 -6.29 -6.72 10.25
C GLN A 104 -6.00 -7.58 9.00
N SER A 105 -4.84 -8.23 8.99
CA SER A 105 -4.57 -9.25 7.99
C SER A 105 -5.28 -10.57 8.33
N ARG A 106 -5.48 -11.44 7.33
CA ARG A 106 -6.03 -12.79 7.54
C ARG A 106 -5.18 -13.67 8.47
N PHE A 107 -3.92 -13.29 8.68
CA PHE A 107 -2.99 -13.99 9.57
C PHE A 107 -2.92 -13.40 10.98
N GLY A 108 -3.86 -12.52 11.33
CA GLY A 108 -3.93 -11.94 12.67
C GLY A 108 -2.85 -10.90 12.95
N LEU A 109 -2.36 -10.18 11.94
CA LEU A 109 -1.48 -9.03 12.12
C LEU A 109 -2.30 -7.74 12.07
N SER A 110 -1.96 -6.78 12.91
CA SER A 110 -2.40 -5.39 12.77
C SER A 110 -1.40 -4.65 11.89
N VAL A 111 -1.80 -4.28 10.68
CA VAL A 111 -0.94 -3.62 9.69
C VAL A 111 -1.32 -2.16 9.60
N THR A 112 -0.35 -1.26 9.85
CA THR A 112 -0.52 0.20 9.76
C THR A 112 0.12 0.71 8.47
N PRO A 113 -0.67 1.25 7.52
CA PRO A 113 -0.12 1.84 6.30
C PRO A 113 0.31 3.29 6.55
N TYR A 114 1.57 3.60 6.23
CA TYR A 114 2.10 4.95 6.15
C TYR A 114 2.11 5.43 4.70
N ILE A 115 1.89 6.73 4.49
CA ILE A 115 1.92 7.35 3.16
C ILE A 115 3.19 8.18 3.05
N GLY A 116 3.99 7.93 2.02
CA GLY A 116 5.22 8.63 1.75
C GLY A 116 5.32 9.15 0.31
N ILE A 117 5.90 10.33 0.13
CA ILE A 117 6.24 10.88 -1.18
C ILE A 117 7.71 10.60 -1.47
N LEU A 118 7.96 9.90 -2.56
CA LEU A 118 9.29 9.63 -3.07
C LEU A 118 9.85 10.89 -3.74
N LYS A 119 11.02 11.35 -3.30
CA LYS A 119 11.68 12.54 -3.82
C LYS A 119 12.59 12.24 -5.02
N SER A 120 13.09 11.01 -5.11
CA SER A 120 13.95 10.54 -6.19
C SER A 120 13.57 9.11 -6.56
N ASN A 121 13.58 8.79 -7.86
CA ASN A 121 13.22 7.45 -8.35
C ASN A 121 14.47 6.55 -8.39
N SER A 122 14.99 6.16 -7.23
CA SER A 122 16.19 5.31 -7.08
C SER A 122 15.92 3.99 -6.34
N LEU A 123 14.67 3.51 -6.38
CA LEU A 123 14.32 2.25 -5.73
C LEU A 123 14.92 1.07 -6.51
N ILE A 124 15.49 0.13 -5.78
CA ILE A 124 16.12 -1.08 -6.32
C ILE A 124 15.64 -2.25 -5.46
N ALA A 125 15.00 -3.24 -6.09
CA ALA A 125 14.63 -4.47 -5.42
C ALA A 125 15.89 -5.19 -4.85
N ASP A 126 15.79 -5.75 -3.66
CA ASP A 126 16.89 -6.48 -3.01
C ASP A 126 17.23 -7.79 -3.71
N GLY A 127 16.36 -8.28 -4.60
CA GLY A 127 16.49 -9.52 -5.36
C GLY A 127 16.34 -10.80 -4.53
N LYS A 128 16.12 -10.68 -3.22
CA LYS A 128 15.92 -11.82 -2.30
C LYS A 128 14.45 -11.96 -1.94
N GLU A 129 13.89 -10.93 -1.28
CA GLU A 129 12.48 -10.89 -0.90
C GLU A 129 11.62 -10.22 -1.97
N ILE A 130 12.14 -9.17 -2.58
CA ILE A 130 11.48 -8.43 -3.67
C ILE A 130 12.18 -8.73 -4.99
N ALA A 131 11.43 -9.27 -5.94
CA ALA A 131 11.90 -9.55 -7.29
C ALA A 131 11.86 -8.32 -8.20
N GLU A 132 10.85 -7.46 -8.03
CA GLU A 132 10.62 -6.30 -8.88
C GLU A 132 9.94 -5.17 -8.09
N VAL A 133 10.33 -3.93 -8.37
CA VAL A 133 9.63 -2.71 -7.94
C VAL A 133 9.02 -2.07 -9.18
N PHE A 134 7.73 -1.77 -9.13
CA PHE A 134 7.02 -1.15 -10.25
C PHE A 134 6.06 -0.06 -9.79
N SER A 135 5.69 0.82 -10.70
CA SER A 135 4.80 1.93 -10.42
C SER A 135 3.52 1.83 -11.24
N VAL A 136 2.38 2.13 -10.62
CA VAL A 136 1.08 2.12 -11.29
C VAL A 136 0.47 3.52 -11.21
N PRO A 137 0.08 4.13 -12.35
CA PRO A 137 -0.58 5.42 -12.36
C PRO A 137 -1.89 5.39 -11.56
N LEU A 138 -2.13 6.42 -10.75
CA LEU A 138 -3.33 6.52 -9.91
C LEU A 138 -4.62 6.47 -10.73
N ASN A 139 -4.60 7.11 -11.91
CA ASN A 139 -5.73 7.07 -12.84
C ASN A 139 -6.00 5.65 -13.34
N PHE A 140 -4.95 4.86 -13.62
CA PHE A 140 -5.12 3.46 -14.00
C PHE A 140 -5.77 2.66 -12.89
N ILE A 141 -5.29 2.80 -11.65
CA ILE A 141 -5.85 2.09 -10.48
C ILE A 141 -7.33 2.42 -10.33
N LYS A 142 -7.70 3.70 -10.37
CA LYS A 142 -9.08 4.17 -10.27
C LYS A 142 -9.98 3.55 -11.34
N ASP A 143 -9.51 3.53 -12.59
CA ASP A 143 -10.33 3.11 -13.73
C ASP A 143 -10.43 1.58 -13.86
N ASN A 144 -9.50 0.82 -13.27
CA ASN A 144 -9.42 -0.64 -13.39
C ASN A 144 -9.67 -1.40 -12.07
N MET A 145 -9.90 -0.71 -10.94
CA MET A 145 -10.23 -1.38 -9.69
C MET A 145 -11.56 -2.09 -9.81
N GLN A 146 -11.55 -3.38 -9.49
CA GLN A 146 -12.70 -4.28 -9.53
C GLN A 146 -12.94 -4.90 -8.16
N LYS A 147 -14.05 -5.61 -8.00
CA LYS A 147 -14.30 -6.44 -6.84
C LYS A 147 -14.65 -7.85 -7.26
N GLU A 148 -14.06 -8.82 -6.63
CA GLU A 148 -14.44 -10.21 -6.74
C GLU A 148 -15.25 -10.63 -5.52
N GLN A 149 -16.38 -11.30 -5.73
CA GLN A 149 -17.11 -11.95 -4.66
C GLN A 149 -16.42 -13.28 -4.38
N LYS A 150 -15.59 -13.39 -3.36
CA LYS A 150 -15.17 -14.68 -2.84
C LYS A 150 -16.19 -15.16 -1.81
N SER A 151 -16.74 -16.34 -2.06
CA SER A 151 -17.63 -17.06 -1.14
C SER A 151 -16.81 -17.72 -0.02
N GLU A 152 -15.99 -16.99 0.69
CA GLU A 152 -15.43 -17.48 1.95
C GLU A 152 -16.38 -17.07 3.05
N ASN A 153 -17.04 -18.07 3.65
CA ASN A 153 -17.96 -17.94 4.77
C ASN A 153 -17.23 -17.39 6.01
N TRP A 154 -17.08 -16.08 6.10
CA TRP A 154 -16.92 -15.43 7.36
C TRP A 154 -18.32 -15.02 7.83
N ASP A 155 -18.90 -15.76 8.73
CA ASP A 155 -20.26 -15.55 9.28
C ASP A 155 -21.39 -15.47 8.25
N ASN A 156 -21.37 -16.29 7.19
CA ASN A 156 -22.38 -16.27 6.12
C ASN A 156 -22.54 -14.93 5.40
N LYS A 157 -21.59 -14.01 5.52
CA LYS A 157 -21.59 -12.73 4.80
C LYS A 157 -20.79 -12.85 3.51
N LYS A 158 -21.37 -12.30 2.42
CA LYS A 158 -20.64 -12.13 1.17
C LYS A 158 -19.54 -11.09 1.39
N VAL A 159 -18.28 -11.51 1.32
CA VAL A 159 -17.14 -10.61 1.42
C VAL A 159 -16.64 -10.30 0.02
N PHE A 160 -16.53 -9.01 -0.30
CA PHE A 160 -16.01 -8.55 -1.57
C PHE A 160 -14.57 -8.07 -1.37
N PHE A 161 -13.68 -8.56 -2.21
CA PHE A 161 -12.27 -8.17 -2.19
C PHE A 161 -11.96 -7.32 -3.42
N PRO A 162 -11.37 -6.13 -3.24
CA PRO A 162 -10.90 -5.33 -4.37
C PRO A 162 -9.70 -6.01 -5.01
N PHE A 163 -9.56 -5.84 -6.33
CA PHE A 163 -8.39 -6.25 -7.09
C PHE A 163 -8.29 -5.44 -8.39
N PHE A 164 -7.10 -5.40 -8.95
CA PHE A 164 -6.83 -4.97 -10.32
C PHE A 164 -5.59 -5.66 -10.85
N GLU A 165 -5.46 -5.71 -12.17
CA GLU A 165 -4.30 -6.26 -12.84
C GLU A 165 -3.57 -5.16 -13.61
N PHE A 166 -2.25 -5.09 -13.47
CA PHE A 166 -1.38 -4.19 -14.20
C PHE A 166 -0.17 -4.96 -14.72
N GLU A 167 0.04 -4.99 -16.04
CA GLU A 167 1.16 -5.68 -16.68
C GLU A 167 1.35 -7.12 -16.19
N ASN A 168 0.27 -7.93 -16.19
CA ASN A 168 0.22 -9.31 -15.70
C ASN A 168 0.55 -9.47 -14.20
N LYS A 169 0.50 -8.41 -13.42
CA LYS A 169 0.68 -8.42 -11.96
C LYS A 169 -0.66 -8.16 -11.30
N MET A 170 -1.12 -9.13 -10.51
CA MET A 170 -2.38 -9.02 -9.78
C MET A 170 -2.19 -8.35 -8.45
N VAL A 171 -2.81 -7.18 -8.26
CA VAL A 171 -2.91 -6.50 -6.97
C VAL A 171 -4.24 -6.88 -6.33
N TRP A 172 -4.22 -7.58 -5.21
CA TRP A 172 -5.40 -8.14 -4.56
C TRP A 172 -5.27 -8.18 -3.03
N GLY A 173 -6.29 -8.69 -2.35
CA GLY A 173 -6.25 -8.94 -0.92
C GLY A 173 -6.01 -7.68 -0.10
N LEU A 174 -5.13 -7.78 0.91
CA LEU A 174 -4.86 -6.68 1.84
C LEU A 174 -4.20 -5.48 1.12
N THR A 175 -3.36 -5.73 0.13
CA THR A 175 -2.69 -4.67 -0.66
C THR A 175 -3.71 -3.84 -1.41
N ALA A 176 -4.63 -4.48 -2.13
CA ALA A 176 -5.71 -3.77 -2.84
C ALA A 176 -6.67 -3.07 -1.86
N TYR A 177 -6.98 -3.70 -0.71
CA TYR A 177 -7.81 -3.07 0.31
C TYR A 177 -7.18 -1.77 0.84
N MET A 178 -5.89 -1.79 1.20
CA MET A 178 -5.17 -0.59 1.65
C MET A 178 -5.07 0.47 0.55
N THR A 179 -4.96 0.05 -0.72
CA THR A 179 -5.03 0.97 -1.87
C THR A 179 -6.40 1.66 -1.93
N VAL A 180 -7.50 0.93 -1.75
CA VAL A 180 -8.86 1.50 -1.71
C VAL A 180 -9.01 2.49 -0.55
N GLU A 181 -8.51 2.16 0.64
CA GLU A 181 -8.57 3.08 1.79
C GLU A 181 -7.75 4.36 1.53
N PHE A 182 -6.60 4.24 0.87
CA PHE A 182 -5.84 5.41 0.43
C PHE A 182 -6.61 6.25 -0.61
N LEU A 183 -7.29 5.63 -1.58
CA LEU A 183 -8.09 6.34 -2.58
C LEU A 183 -9.29 7.05 -1.95
N LYS A 184 -9.93 6.48 -0.95
CA LYS A 184 -11.01 7.13 -0.17
C LYS A 184 -10.50 8.39 0.54
N LEU A 185 -9.28 8.36 1.08
CA LEU A 185 -8.66 9.56 1.67
C LEU A 185 -8.57 10.72 0.66
N LEU A 186 -8.53 10.42 -0.64
CA LEU A 186 -8.46 11.42 -1.72
C LEU A 186 -9.83 11.83 -2.25
N ASP A 187 -10.93 11.38 -1.65
CA ASP A 187 -12.30 11.51 -2.16
C ASP A 187 -12.46 10.91 -3.57
N ILE A 188 -11.64 9.90 -3.89
CA ILE A 188 -11.74 9.14 -5.12
C ILE A 188 -12.71 7.99 -4.90
N GLU A 189 -13.92 8.16 -5.41
CA GLU A 189 -14.89 7.07 -5.43
C GLU A 189 -14.48 6.02 -6.46
N ILE A 190 -14.42 4.78 -6.03
CA ILE A 190 -14.20 3.64 -6.91
C ILE A 190 -15.54 3.00 -7.20
N ASP A 191 -15.90 2.93 -8.47
CA ASP A 191 -17.07 2.20 -8.89
C ASP A 191 -16.78 0.68 -8.83
N LEU A 192 -16.98 0.11 -7.65
CA LEU A 192 -16.88 -1.33 -7.45
C LEU A 192 -18.09 -2.10 -8.01
N THR A 193 -18.96 -1.50 -8.82
CA THR A 193 -20.10 -2.17 -9.46
C THR A 193 -19.77 -2.72 -10.84
N ARG A 194 -18.68 -2.27 -11.45
CA ARG A 194 -18.22 -2.77 -12.75
C ARG A 194 -17.85 -4.26 -12.62
N LYS A 195 -18.40 -5.07 -13.53
CA LYS A 195 -18.10 -6.50 -13.72
C LYS A 195 -16.96 -6.66 -14.70
#